data_005addc0f97a70fdbe90db54a115654c
#
_entry.id   005addc0f97a70fdbe90db54a115654c
#
_cell.length_a   1.000
_cell.length_b   1.000
_cell.length_c   1.000
_cell.angle_alpha   90.00
_cell.angle_beta   90.00
_cell.angle_gamma   90.00
#
_symmetry.space_group_name_H-M   'P 1'
#
loop_
_entity.id
_entity.type
_entity.pdbx_description
1 polymer ?
#
loop_
_entity_poly.entity_id
_entity_poly.type
_entity_poly.pdbx_seq_one_letter_code
_entity_poly.pdbx_strand_id
1 'polypeptide(L)'
;MLVLLCVDGQTDLSFLDRLQQCGGLQGVTNLTVVPRFTPDVADAVRQKARAYWPDAMPDDAPGRIILLDPRTLPRRHGLHLLLDALCRQTGAVLAFGDDMAIDRHGQVSDPWFKPGFDPLLAARGMLPGPMTALGLDRLRNPLAVWASLRGDNTEPDDPLMTVLAAVSRDEVLHCPHVVAFRFERAVRPRRQIAPPVPDPLPTVSIIIPTRDGWDLLGPCLDSLGRTDWPVAQREIIVVDNGSSDPACLAGLARAEAAGSVRVLRDPRPFNFAALNNRAASLARGELLVFLNNDTLALRPDWLGVLSAFAWLPGAGAVGPKLLYADGSVQHAGLVFGLNGRAVHVHVGLPSDGGGYQGLATTSHEVSGVTGACLALRRAAFEAVGGFNEGFPVAYNDMVLCADLMKKGYRNLYVAEPLFLHLESRTRGNLDNPEKHRREADEAARARALHPDLFAADPHYSPNLSLDAPYVPAVPPRRRPPWDLAGNPSPPAD
;
A
#
# COMPACT_ATOMS: atom_id res chain seq x y z
N MET A 1 6.22 -28.60 18.36
CA MET A 1 5.77 -27.49 17.48
C MET A 1 4.80 -28.06 16.46
N LEU A 2 3.68 -27.42 16.22
CA LEU A 2 2.69 -27.86 15.22
C LEU A 2 2.84 -27.07 13.93
N VAL A 3 2.90 -27.76 12.79
CA VAL A 3 2.74 -27.20 11.46
C VAL A 3 1.37 -27.59 10.93
N LEU A 4 0.52 -26.62 10.68
CA LEU A 4 -0.77 -26.82 10.08
C LEU A 4 -0.64 -26.68 8.55
N LEU A 5 -0.74 -27.81 7.84
CA LEU A 5 -0.66 -27.89 6.39
C LEU A 5 -2.06 -27.62 5.79
N CYS A 6 -2.23 -26.44 5.18
CA CYS A 6 -3.53 -26.03 4.61
C CYS A 6 -3.71 -26.61 3.19
N VAL A 7 -4.36 -27.77 3.07
CA VAL A 7 -4.63 -28.49 1.81
C VAL A 7 -5.97 -28.03 1.22
N ASP A 8 -5.97 -27.54 0.00
CA ASP A 8 -7.13 -27.03 -0.74
C ASP A 8 -7.35 -27.76 -2.06
N GLY A 9 -8.42 -27.47 -2.79
CA GLY A 9 -8.75 -28.11 -4.08
C GLY A 9 -7.73 -27.85 -5.20
N GLN A 10 -6.78 -26.93 -5.03
CA GLN A 10 -5.69 -26.71 -5.98
C GLN A 10 -4.44 -27.55 -5.64
N THR A 11 -4.45 -28.22 -4.48
CA THR A 11 -3.35 -29.09 -4.06
C THR A 11 -3.40 -30.41 -4.82
N ASP A 12 -2.29 -30.84 -5.40
CA ASP A 12 -2.17 -32.12 -6.08
C ASP A 12 -1.15 -33.05 -5.41
N LEU A 13 -1.10 -34.31 -5.91
CA LEU A 13 -0.22 -35.33 -5.36
C LEU A 13 1.27 -34.97 -5.50
N SER A 14 1.65 -34.22 -6.55
CA SER A 14 3.05 -33.85 -6.80
C SER A 14 3.54 -32.78 -5.80
N PHE A 15 2.68 -31.88 -5.38
CA PHE A 15 3.01 -30.92 -4.32
C PHE A 15 3.27 -31.61 -2.99
N LEU A 16 2.43 -32.60 -2.63
CA LEU A 16 2.61 -33.35 -1.40
C LEU A 16 3.92 -34.17 -1.41
N ASP A 17 4.29 -34.78 -2.53
CA ASP A 17 5.56 -35.50 -2.67
C ASP A 17 6.76 -34.57 -2.47
N ARG A 18 6.75 -33.42 -3.11
CA ARG A 18 7.84 -32.43 -2.99
C ARG A 18 7.96 -31.88 -1.57
N LEU A 19 6.85 -31.60 -0.93
CA LEU A 19 6.83 -31.09 0.44
C LEU A 19 7.34 -32.15 1.42
N GLN A 20 6.92 -33.39 1.29
CA GLN A 20 7.38 -34.52 2.13
C GLN A 20 8.89 -34.74 2.02
N GLN A 21 9.47 -34.53 0.83
CA GLN A 21 10.92 -34.62 0.59
C GLN A 21 11.68 -33.33 0.98
N CYS A 22 10.96 -32.27 1.36
CA CYS A 22 11.58 -30.98 1.64
C CYS A 22 12.46 -31.01 2.89
N GLY A 23 13.75 -30.69 2.75
CA GLY A 23 14.68 -30.61 3.86
C GLY A 23 14.35 -29.52 4.89
N GLY A 24 13.42 -28.61 4.57
CA GLY A 24 12.94 -27.57 5.50
C GLY A 24 12.04 -28.13 6.62
N LEU A 25 11.37 -29.25 6.38
CA LEU A 25 10.58 -29.98 7.41
C LEU A 25 11.36 -31.14 8.03
N GLN A 26 12.30 -31.70 7.30
CA GLN A 26 13.12 -32.83 7.78
C GLN A 26 14.21 -32.36 8.76
N GLY A 27 14.45 -33.14 9.79
CA GLY A 27 15.51 -32.86 10.79
C GLY A 27 15.17 -31.79 11.82
N VAL A 28 13.94 -31.30 11.84
CA VAL A 28 13.41 -30.45 12.94
C VAL A 28 12.88 -31.38 14.02
N THR A 29 13.55 -31.43 15.17
CA THR A 29 13.11 -32.22 16.32
C THR A 29 11.80 -31.65 16.90
N ASN A 30 10.88 -32.57 17.30
CA ASN A 30 9.58 -32.20 17.89
C ASN A 30 8.67 -31.39 16.94
N LEU A 31 8.72 -31.65 15.66
CA LEU A 31 7.82 -31.07 14.66
C LEU A 31 6.69 -32.08 14.37
N THR A 32 5.46 -31.66 14.61
CA THR A 32 4.25 -32.38 14.20
C THR A 32 3.63 -31.64 13.02
N VAL A 33 3.40 -32.33 11.91
CA VAL A 33 2.72 -31.78 10.72
C VAL A 33 1.34 -32.40 10.64
N VAL A 34 0.31 -31.57 10.62
CA VAL A 34 -1.09 -32.01 10.55
C VAL A 34 -1.75 -31.40 9.32
N PRO A 35 -2.27 -32.23 8.38
CA PRO A 35 -3.00 -31.72 7.23
C PRO A 35 -4.41 -31.27 7.62
N ARG A 36 -4.78 -30.04 7.21
CA ARG A 36 -6.11 -29.48 7.27
C ARG A 36 -6.68 -29.41 5.86
N PHE A 37 -7.88 -29.90 5.65
CA PHE A 37 -8.50 -29.99 4.33
C PHE A 37 -9.66 -29.02 4.18
N THR A 38 -9.73 -28.33 3.04
CA THR A 38 -10.96 -27.67 2.61
C THR A 38 -11.94 -28.68 2.00
N PRO A 39 -13.25 -28.36 1.90
CA PRO A 39 -14.24 -29.33 1.41
C PRO A 39 -14.01 -29.82 -0.02
N ASP A 40 -13.39 -29.01 -0.87
CA ASP A 40 -13.15 -29.24 -2.30
C ASP A 40 -11.93 -30.11 -2.62
N VAL A 41 -11.21 -30.61 -1.60
CA VAL A 41 -10.02 -31.45 -1.80
C VAL A 41 -10.41 -32.84 -2.27
N ALA A 42 -9.74 -33.32 -3.33
CA ALA A 42 -9.93 -34.69 -3.86
C ALA A 42 -9.53 -35.78 -2.85
N ASP A 43 -10.27 -36.86 -2.81
CA ASP A 43 -10.04 -37.98 -1.86
C ASP A 43 -8.64 -38.59 -1.95
N ALA A 44 -8.09 -38.72 -3.17
CA ALA A 44 -6.73 -39.24 -3.36
C ALA A 44 -5.68 -38.34 -2.70
N VAL A 45 -5.86 -37.02 -2.75
CA VAL A 45 -4.99 -36.04 -2.09
C VAL A 45 -5.13 -36.16 -0.57
N ARG A 46 -6.37 -36.27 -0.05
CA ARG A 46 -6.62 -36.49 1.38
C ARG A 46 -5.94 -37.74 1.90
N GLN A 47 -6.09 -38.85 1.20
CA GLN A 47 -5.47 -40.13 1.58
C GLN A 47 -3.95 -40.04 1.61
N LYS A 48 -3.35 -39.45 0.57
CA LYS A 48 -1.89 -39.29 0.50
C LYS A 48 -1.35 -38.37 1.56
N ALA A 49 -2.00 -37.23 1.83
CA ALA A 49 -1.58 -36.30 2.89
C ALA A 49 -1.63 -37.00 4.27
N ARG A 50 -2.68 -37.76 4.56
CA ARG A 50 -2.77 -38.53 5.81
C ARG A 50 -1.76 -39.68 5.89
N ALA A 51 -1.35 -40.24 4.76
CA ALA A 51 -0.29 -41.28 4.74
C ALA A 51 1.09 -40.67 5.07
N TYR A 52 1.34 -39.44 4.68
CA TYR A 52 2.58 -38.75 5.01
C TYR A 52 2.56 -38.14 6.43
N TRP A 53 1.42 -37.60 6.85
CA TRP A 53 1.25 -36.91 8.15
C TRP A 53 -0.03 -37.42 8.83
N PRO A 54 0.05 -38.57 9.55
CA PRO A 54 -1.11 -39.25 10.12
C PRO A 54 -1.67 -38.61 11.36
N ASP A 55 -0.95 -37.67 12.00
CA ASP A 55 -1.34 -37.12 13.25
C ASP A 55 -2.66 -36.32 13.17
N ALA A 56 -3.50 -36.52 14.14
CA ALA A 56 -4.75 -35.74 14.28
C ALA A 56 -4.49 -34.36 14.89
N MET A 57 -5.39 -33.44 14.60
CA MET A 57 -5.40 -32.13 15.26
C MET A 57 -5.54 -32.33 16.77
N PRO A 58 -4.69 -31.70 17.61
CA PRO A 58 -4.85 -31.75 19.05
C PRO A 58 -6.13 -31.02 19.48
N ASP A 59 -6.76 -31.51 20.55
CA ASP A 59 -7.97 -30.88 21.11
C ASP A 59 -7.64 -29.53 21.73
N ASP A 60 -6.52 -29.47 22.45
CA ASP A 60 -6.04 -28.24 23.07
C ASP A 60 -5.29 -27.36 22.06
N ALA A 61 -5.52 -26.04 22.13
CA ALA A 61 -4.83 -25.06 21.29
C ALA A 61 -3.32 -25.04 21.63
N PRO A 62 -2.43 -25.35 20.67
CA PRO A 62 -1.00 -25.22 20.90
C PRO A 62 -0.61 -23.74 21.05
N GLY A 63 0.39 -23.44 21.86
CA GLY A 63 0.84 -22.07 22.07
C GLY A 63 1.33 -21.40 20.78
N ARG A 64 1.96 -22.17 19.88
CA ARG A 64 2.53 -21.67 18.60
C ARG A 64 2.32 -22.65 17.48
N ILE A 65 1.96 -22.14 16.31
CA ILE A 65 1.77 -22.91 15.10
C ILE A 65 2.42 -22.23 13.88
N ILE A 66 2.71 -23.02 12.86
CA ILE A 66 3.03 -22.55 11.51
C ILE A 66 1.85 -22.90 10.60
N LEU A 67 1.30 -21.93 9.90
CA LEU A 67 0.43 -22.15 8.76
C LEU A 67 1.29 -22.29 7.51
N LEU A 68 1.08 -23.36 6.75
CA LEU A 68 1.86 -23.67 5.57
C LEU A 68 0.95 -24.06 4.40
N ASP A 69 1.11 -23.37 3.27
CA ASP A 69 0.51 -23.76 1.99
C ASP A 69 1.31 -24.97 1.43
N PRO A 70 0.68 -26.07 1.03
CA PRO A 70 1.36 -27.27 0.56
C PRO A 70 2.11 -27.10 -0.77
N ARG A 71 1.82 -26.03 -1.52
CA ARG A 71 2.56 -25.63 -2.74
C ARG A 71 3.83 -24.84 -2.43
N THR A 72 4.29 -24.90 -1.20
CA THR A 72 5.42 -24.12 -0.68
C THR A 72 6.48 -25.07 -0.10
N LEU A 73 7.72 -24.83 -0.47
CA LEU A 73 8.86 -25.48 0.15
C LEU A 73 9.48 -24.55 1.21
N PRO A 74 9.34 -24.87 2.50
CA PRO A 74 10.02 -24.14 3.56
C PRO A 74 11.55 -24.18 3.38
N ARG A 75 12.20 -23.05 3.51
CA ARG A 75 13.65 -23.05 3.61
C ARG A 75 14.09 -23.58 4.98
N ARG A 76 15.23 -24.29 5.02
CA ARG A 76 15.74 -24.91 6.23
C ARG A 76 15.78 -24.00 7.47
N HIS A 77 16.07 -22.72 7.28
CA HIS A 77 16.10 -21.74 8.35
C HIS A 77 14.78 -20.92 8.49
N GLY A 78 13.86 -21.03 7.53
CA GLY A 78 12.67 -20.20 7.47
C GLY A 78 11.76 -20.39 8.67
N LEU A 79 11.50 -21.61 9.10
CA LEU A 79 10.72 -21.94 10.29
C LEU A 79 11.36 -21.33 11.55
N HIS A 80 12.68 -21.48 11.69
CA HIS A 80 13.41 -20.95 12.85
C HIS A 80 13.37 -19.43 12.90
N LEU A 81 13.52 -18.76 11.76
CA LEU A 81 13.46 -17.30 11.70
C LEU A 81 12.10 -16.74 12.16
N LEU A 82 11.02 -17.33 11.69
CA LEU A 82 9.68 -16.86 12.06
C LEU A 82 9.36 -17.12 13.53
N LEU A 83 9.73 -18.30 14.04
CA LEU A 83 9.54 -18.63 15.45
C LEU A 83 10.42 -17.81 16.38
N ASP A 84 11.69 -17.60 16.03
CA ASP A 84 12.61 -16.76 16.80
C ASP A 84 12.10 -15.31 16.85
N ALA A 85 11.60 -14.77 15.75
CA ALA A 85 10.99 -13.45 15.71
C ALA A 85 9.83 -13.33 16.69
N LEU A 86 8.90 -14.30 16.72
CA LEU A 86 7.81 -14.36 17.69
C LEU A 86 8.32 -14.52 19.13
N CYS A 87 9.43 -15.26 19.33
CA CYS A 87 9.96 -15.45 20.68
C CYS A 87 10.56 -14.17 21.25
N ARG A 88 11.30 -13.42 20.41
CA ARG A 88 12.01 -12.19 20.83
C ARG A 88 11.07 -11.00 21.05
N GLN A 89 9.98 -10.94 20.31
CA GLN A 89 9.00 -9.85 20.44
C GLN A 89 7.75 -10.34 21.17
N THR A 90 7.68 -10.04 22.44
CA THR A 90 6.61 -10.54 23.33
C THR A 90 5.21 -10.02 22.96
N GLY A 91 5.10 -8.88 22.28
CA GLY A 91 3.83 -8.33 21.77
C GLY A 91 3.38 -8.91 20.44
N ALA A 92 4.26 -9.61 19.70
CA ALA A 92 3.90 -10.10 18.37
C ALA A 92 3.06 -11.39 18.43
N VAL A 93 2.03 -11.42 17.61
CA VAL A 93 1.10 -12.55 17.45
C VAL A 93 1.35 -13.30 16.14
N LEU A 94 1.75 -12.58 15.09
CA LEU A 94 1.97 -13.14 13.77
C LEU A 94 3.36 -12.73 13.23
N ALA A 95 4.07 -13.69 12.62
CA ALA A 95 5.31 -13.41 11.90
C ALA A 95 5.28 -14.04 10.51
N PHE A 96 5.72 -13.29 9.51
CA PHE A 96 5.82 -13.74 8.13
C PHE A 96 7.12 -13.28 7.48
N GLY A 97 7.50 -13.88 6.36
CA GLY A 97 8.68 -13.51 5.62
C GLY A 97 8.44 -13.41 4.11
N ASP A 98 9.52 -13.14 3.39
CA ASP A 98 9.52 -13.08 1.93
C ASP A 98 9.49 -14.49 1.32
N ASP A 99 9.13 -14.58 0.06
CA ASP A 99 9.16 -15.83 -0.70
C ASP A 99 9.62 -15.59 -2.15
N MET A 100 9.99 -16.67 -2.83
CA MET A 100 10.40 -16.67 -4.23
C MET A 100 9.70 -17.81 -4.97
N ALA A 101 9.48 -17.65 -6.26
CA ALA A 101 9.02 -18.77 -7.07
C ALA A 101 10.16 -19.77 -7.30
N ILE A 102 9.81 -21.06 -7.36
CA ILE A 102 10.72 -22.13 -7.77
C ILE A 102 10.03 -22.98 -8.85
N ASP A 103 10.74 -23.27 -9.91
CA ASP A 103 10.24 -24.14 -10.98
C ASP A 103 10.53 -25.64 -10.70
N ARG A 104 10.05 -26.50 -11.60
CA ARG A 104 10.28 -27.95 -11.54
C ARG A 104 11.76 -28.36 -11.66
N HIS A 105 12.62 -27.47 -12.14
CA HIS A 105 14.07 -27.70 -12.28
C HIS A 105 14.87 -27.14 -11.11
N GLY A 106 14.21 -26.56 -10.10
CA GLY A 106 14.83 -25.95 -8.93
C GLY A 106 15.36 -24.55 -9.18
N GLN A 107 15.04 -23.92 -10.33
CA GLN A 107 15.43 -22.54 -10.59
C GLN A 107 14.50 -21.59 -9.85
N VAL A 108 15.11 -20.64 -9.12
CA VAL A 108 14.40 -19.62 -8.36
C VAL A 108 14.24 -18.36 -9.20
N SER A 109 13.07 -17.72 -9.08
CA SER A 109 12.71 -16.53 -9.82
C SER A 109 11.64 -15.74 -9.06
N ASP A 110 11.21 -14.63 -9.62
CA ASP A 110 10.04 -13.85 -9.20
C ASP A 110 9.99 -13.64 -7.66
N PRO A 111 11.00 -12.97 -7.06
CA PRO A 111 11.01 -12.73 -5.64
C PRO A 111 9.85 -11.83 -5.23
N TRP A 112 9.11 -12.24 -4.21
CA TRP A 112 8.17 -11.40 -3.50
C TRP A 112 8.83 -10.87 -2.22
N PHE A 113 9.60 -9.81 -2.37
CA PHE A 113 10.14 -9.03 -1.25
C PHE A 113 9.04 -8.08 -0.78
N LYS A 114 8.42 -8.46 0.31
CA LYS A 114 7.20 -7.84 0.79
C LYS A 114 7.47 -6.48 1.45
N PRO A 115 6.54 -5.54 1.41
CA PRO A 115 6.55 -4.38 2.31
C PRO A 115 6.28 -4.83 3.75
N GLY A 116 6.27 -3.90 4.69
CA GLY A 116 5.72 -4.12 6.02
C GLY A 116 4.26 -4.62 5.95
N PHE A 117 3.70 -5.01 7.10
CA PHE A 117 2.32 -5.48 7.11
C PHE A 117 1.34 -4.40 6.66
N ASP A 118 0.51 -4.75 5.69
CA ASP A 118 -0.52 -3.90 5.09
C ASP A 118 -1.86 -4.64 5.12
N PRO A 119 -2.85 -4.15 5.87
CA PRO A 119 -4.17 -4.77 5.95
C PRO A 119 -4.91 -4.87 4.62
N LEU A 120 -4.70 -3.91 3.69
CA LEU A 120 -5.34 -3.95 2.37
C LEU A 120 -4.75 -5.07 1.50
N LEU A 121 -3.42 -5.24 1.52
CA LEU A 121 -2.77 -6.36 0.86
C LEU A 121 -3.15 -7.70 1.52
N ALA A 122 -3.28 -7.72 2.84
CA ALA A 122 -3.71 -8.89 3.58
C ALA A 122 -5.15 -9.30 3.23
N ALA A 123 -6.08 -8.35 3.18
CA ALA A 123 -7.46 -8.58 2.76
C ALA A 123 -7.56 -9.13 1.32
N ARG A 124 -6.53 -8.90 0.49
CA ARG A 124 -6.43 -9.44 -0.87
C ARG A 124 -5.70 -10.78 -0.96
N GLY A 125 -5.29 -11.35 0.17
CA GLY A 125 -4.51 -12.58 0.23
C GLY A 125 -3.08 -12.46 -0.31
N MET A 126 -2.56 -11.24 -0.46
CA MET A 126 -1.17 -11.00 -0.87
C MET A 126 -0.20 -11.08 0.30
N LEU A 127 -0.67 -10.79 1.51
CA LEU A 127 0.04 -10.93 2.78
C LEU A 127 -0.79 -11.81 3.74
N PRO A 128 -0.11 -12.46 4.69
CA PRO A 128 1.32 -12.47 4.97
C PRO A 128 2.14 -13.37 4.04
N GLY A 129 1.53 -14.32 3.32
CA GLY A 129 2.21 -15.21 2.39
C GLY A 129 2.05 -16.70 2.75
N PRO A 130 2.73 -17.58 2.02
CA PRO A 130 2.44 -19.01 2.05
C PRO A 130 2.98 -19.76 3.28
N MET A 131 3.84 -19.12 4.08
CA MET A 131 4.34 -19.64 5.35
C MET A 131 4.28 -18.54 6.42
N THR A 132 3.52 -18.79 7.47
CA THR A 132 3.20 -17.80 8.52
C THR A 132 3.26 -18.46 9.90
N ALA A 133 3.97 -17.84 10.85
CA ALA A 133 3.99 -18.28 12.23
C ALA A 133 2.97 -17.51 13.07
N LEU A 134 2.27 -18.20 13.97
CA LEU A 134 1.27 -17.66 14.88
C LEU A 134 1.58 -18.01 16.33
N GLY A 135 1.45 -17.04 17.23
CA GLY A 135 1.39 -17.21 18.68
C GLY A 135 -0.08 -17.26 19.14
N LEU A 136 -0.69 -18.43 19.13
CA LEU A 136 -2.10 -18.59 19.51
C LEU A 136 -2.37 -18.15 20.95
N ASP A 137 -1.43 -18.42 21.86
CA ASP A 137 -1.47 -18.04 23.27
C ASP A 137 -1.52 -16.52 23.51
N ARG A 138 -1.24 -15.72 22.49
CA ARG A 138 -1.22 -14.26 22.54
C ARG A 138 -2.46 -13.59 21.90
N LEU A 139 -3.29 -14.37 21.24
CA LEU A 139 -4.54 -13.87 20.65
C LEU A 139 -5.54 -13.49 21.74
N ARG A 140 -6.38 -12.50 21.46
CA ARG A 140 -7.48 -12.10 22.37
C ARG A 140 -8.52 -13.21 22.59
N ASN A 141 -8.74 -14.05 21.56
CA ASN A 141 -9.65 -15.18 21.59
C ASN A 141 -9.02 -16.43 20.97
N PRO A 142 -8.04 -17.07 21.65
CA PRO A 142 -7.27 -18.18 21.07
C PRO A 142 -8.14 -19.38 20.74
N LEU A 143 -9.17 -19.69 21.57
CA LEU A 143 -10.02 -20.86 21.37
C LEU A 143 -10.92 -20.73 20.13
N ALA A 144 -11.48 -19.53 19.87
CA ALA A 144 -12.30 -19.30 18.68
C ALA A 144 -11.46 -19.40 17.39
N VAL A 145 -10.26 -18.82 17.39
CA VAL A 145 -9.32 -18.92 16.27
C VAL A 145 -8.90 -20.40 16.10
N TRP A 146 -8.60 -21.10 17.18
CA TRP A 146 -8.24 -22.52 17.13
C TRP A 146 -9.37 -23.39 16.57
N ALA A 147 -10.62 -23.19 17.00
CA ALA A 147 -11.79 -23.86 16.47
C ALA A 147 -11.97 -23.61 14.96
N SER A 148 -11.77 -22.38 14.51
CA SER A 148 -11.78 -22.04 13.08
C SER A 148 -10.64 -22.73 12.31
N LEU A 149 -9.44 -22.76 12.87
CA LEU A 149 -8.30 -23.46 12.27
C LEU A 149 -8.52 -24.98 12.18
N ARG A 150 -9.22 -25.57 13.12
CA ARG A 150 -9.61 -27.00 13.11
C ARG A 150 -10.69 -27.32 12.07
N GLY A 151 -11.44 -26.32 11.62
CA GLY A 151 -12.57 -26.52 10.71
C GLY A 151 -13.86 -26.89 11.41
N ASP A 152 -13.97 -26.63 12.72
CA ASP A 152 -15.15 -26.90 13.54
C ASP A 152 -16.32 -25.95 13.17
N ASN A 153 -16.04 -24.85 12.47
CA ASN A 153 -17.05 -23.90 12.00
C ASN A 153 -17.59 -24.31 10.63
N THR A 154 -18.90 -24.16 10.44
CA THR A 154 -19.62 -24.56 9.22
C THR A 154 -19.42 -23.62 8.03
N GLU A 155 -18.73 -22.48 8.20
CA GLU A 155 -18.45 -21.54 7.13
C GLU A 155 -17.04 -21.74 6.55
N PRO A 156 -16.89 -21.63 5.20
CA PRO A 156 -15.62 -21.88 4.51
C PRO A 156 -14.66 -20.69 4.58
N ASP A 157 -14.57 -20.02 5.72
CA ASP A 157 -13.65 -18.89 5.89
C ASP A 157 -12.19 -19.36 5.82
N ASP A 158 -11.38 -18.63 5.04
CA ASP A 158 -9.93 -18.82 5.04
C ASP A 158 -9.42 -18.61 6.49
N PRO A 159 -8.85 -19.62 7.14
CA PRO A 159 -8.40 -19.53 8.53
C PRO A 159 -7.46 -18.37 8.78
N LEU A 160 -6.66 -18.02 7.78
CA LEU A 160 -5.75 -16.89 7.85
C LEU A 160 -6.52 -15.57 7.93
N MET A 161 -7.66 -15.45 7.24
CA MET A 161 -8.50 -14.24 7.31
C MET A 161 -9.11 -14.08 8.70
N THR A 162 -9.50 -15.16 9.36
CA THR A 162 -9.98 -15.14 10.76
C THR A 162 -8.89 -14.62 11.70
N VAL A 163 -7.64 -15.08 11.52
CA VAL A 163 -6.50 -14.60 12.30
C VAL A 163 -6.24 -13.12 12.01
N LEU A 164 -6.19 -12.73 10.73
CA LEU A 164 -5.90 -11.35 10.32
C LEU A 164 -6.95 -10.36 10.81
N ALA A 165 -8.21 -10.80 10.97
CA ALA A 165 -9.27 -9.98 11.58
C ALA A 165 -9.10 -9.81 13.09
N ALA A 166 -8.35 -10.70 13.75
CA ALA A 166 -8.16 -10.71 15.19
C ALA A 166 -6.85 -10.03 15.67
N VAL A 167 -5.95 -9.67 14.74
CA VAL A 167 -4.64 -9.07 15.08
C VAL A 167 -4.57 -7.60 14.67
N SER A 168 -3.93 -6.79 15.52
CA SER A 168 -3.59 -5.41 15.20
C SER A 168 -2.26 -5.36 14.41
N ARG A 169 -2.01 -4.22 13.75
CA ARG A 169 -0.78 -4.02 12.98
C ARG A 169 0.50 -4.24 13.80
N ASP A 170 0.51 -3.73 15.03
CA ASP A 170 1.68 -3.78 15.92
C ASP A 170 1.96 -5.21 16.43
N GLU A 171 1.00 -6.11 16.26
CA GLU A 171 1.12 -7.52 16.61
C GLU A 171 1.65 -8.38 15.44
N VAL A 172 1.92 -7.77 14.27
CA VAL A 172 2.40 -8.47 13.07
C VAL A 172 3.84 -8.09 12.76
N LEU A 173 4.70 -9.11 12.63
CA LEU A 173 6.11 -8.95 12.30
C LEU A 173 6.40 -9.40 10.87
N HIS A 174 7.03 -8.52 10.10
CA HIS A 174 7.66 -8.88 8.86
C HIS A 174 9.15 -9.20 9.09
N CYS A 175 9.55 -10.42 8.74
CA CYS A 175 10.94 -10.84 8.68
C CYS A 175 11.40 -10.70 7.22
N PRO A 176 12.18 -9.68 6.82
CA PRO A 176 12.54 -9.44 5.42
C PRO A 176 13.59 -10.42 4.90
N HIS A 177 13.31 -11.71 5.03
CA HIS A 177 14.14 -12.83 4.59
C HIS A 177 13.27 -13.81 3.80
N VAL A 178 13.84 -14.41 2.74
CA VAL A 178 13.17 -15.48 2.01
C VAL A 178 13.10 -16.70 2.92
N VAL A 179 11.90 -16.98 3.42
CA VAL A 179 11.63 -18.09 4.35
C VAL A 179 11.14 -19.34 3.63
N ALA A 180 10.60 -19.18 2.41
CA ALA A 180 10.03 -20.27 1.64
C ALA A 180 10.15 -20.05 0.13
N PHE A 181 10.02 -21.15 -0.63
CA PHE A 181 9.85 -21.13 -2.08
C PHE A 181 8.45 -21.60 -2.41
N ARG A 182 7.73 -20.88 -3.28
CA ARG A 182 6.41 -21.26 -3.80
C ARG A 182 6.55 -21.92 -5.18
N PHE A 183 5.84 -23.00 -5.40
CA PHE A 183 5.68 -23.58 -6.74
C PHE A 183 4.68 -22.74 -7.52
N GLU A 184 5.11 -22.16 -8.62
CA GLU A 184 4.34 -21.32 -9.54
C GLU A 184 3.69 -20.08 -8.87
N ARG A 185 3.27 -19.14 -9.67
CA ARG A 185 2.39 -18.06 -9.20
C ARG A 185 1.05 -18.69 -8.85
N ALA A 186 0.83 -18.97 -7.59
CA ALA A 186 -0.53 -19.23 -7.13
C ALA A 186 -1.34 -17.96 -7.42
N VAL A 187 -2.07 -17.97 -8.54
CA VAL A 187 -3.06 -16.93 -8.85
C VAL A 187 -4.19 -17.16 -7.86
N ARG A 188 -4.05 -16.63 -6.65
CA ARG A 188 -5.19 -16.55 -5.74
C ARG A 188 -6.19 -15.59 -6.35
N PRO A 189 -7.49 -15.96 -6.45
CA PRO A 189 -8.50 -15.02 -6.90
C PRO A 189 -8.43 -13.79 -6.01
N ARG A 190 -8.06 -12.66 -6.60
CA ARG A 190 -7.95 -11.39 -5.89
C ARG A 190 -9.35 -10.91 -5.59
N ARG A 191 -9.79 -11.12 -4.37
CA ARG A 191 -11.06 -10.56 -3.90
C ARG A 191 -10.93 -9.04 -3.94
N GLN A 192 -11.61 -8.38 -4.86
CA GLN A 192 -11.70 -6.92 -4.86
C GLN A 192 -12.66 -6.53 -3.72
N ILE A 193 -12.11 -6.05 -2.62
CA ILE A 193 -12.89 -5.48 -1.54
C ILE A 193 -12.69 -3.96 -1.66
N ALA A 194 -13.63 -3.29 -2.31
CA ALA A 194 -13.73 -1.84 -2.19
C ALA A 194 -14.33 -1.53 -0.81
N PRO A 195 -13.76 -0.61 -0.05
CA PRO A 195 -14.40 -0.13 1.18
C PRO A 195 -15.78 0.45 0.86
N PRO A 196 -16.76 0.36 1.77
CA PRO A 196 -18.05 1.00 1.57
C PRO A 196 -17.90 2.52 1.54
N VAL A 197 -18.67 3.18 0.70
CA VAL A 197 -18.81 4.65 0.73
C VAL A 197 -19.45 5.03 2.06
N PRO A 198 -18.94 6.09 2.74
CA PRO A 198 -19.51 6.52 4.02
C PRO A 198 -21.00 6.84 3.95
N ASP A 199 -21.76 6.44 4.96
CA ASP A 199 -23.16 6.78 5.14
C ASP A 199 -23.35 7.32 6.57
N PRO A 200 -23.76 8.59 6.75
CA PRO A 200 -24.08 9.57 5.70
C PRO A 200 -22.87 10.02 4.89
N LEU A 201 -23.14 10.49 3.65
CA LEU A 201 -22.10 11.05 2.79
C LEU A 201 -21.47 12.29 3.44
N PRO A 202 -20.14 12.42 3.49
CA PRO A 202 -19.49 13.61 4.04
C PRO A 202 -19.61 14.82 3.13
N THR A 203 -19.46 16.00 3.71
CA THR A 203 -19.24 17.24 2.95
C THR A 203 -17.83 17.27 2.37
N VAL A 204 -17.67 17.79 1.15
CA VAL A 204 -16.41 17.76 0.40
C VAL A 204 -16.03 19.15 -0.12
N SER A 205 -14.77 19.54 0.05
CA SER A 205 -14.19 20.72 -0.61
C SER A 205 -13.09 20.27 -1.59
N ILE A 206 -13.29 20.58 -2.87
CA ILE A 206 -12.30 20.38 -3.93
C ILE A 206 -11.55 21.69 -4.12
N ILE A 207 -10.24 21.69 -3.94
CA ILE A 207 -9.37 22.86 -3.97
C ILE A 207 -8.45 22.79 -5.16
N ILE A 208 -8.52 23.78 -6.05
CA ILE A 208 -7.81 23.82 -7.32
C ILE A 208 -7.03 25.12 -7.47
N PRO A 209 -5.72 25.15 -7.19
CA PRO A 209 -4.88 26.29 -7.52
C PRO A 209 -4.75 26.48 -9.04
N THR A 210 -4.82 27.70 -9.52
CA THR A 210 -4.65 28.03 -10.93
C THR A 210 -3.96 29.38 -11.10
N ARG A 211 -3.30 29.55 -12.24
CA ARG A 211 -2.85 30.83 -12.75
C ARG A 211 -2.87 30.80 -14.27
N ASP A 212 -3.67 31.67 -14.87
CA ASP A 212 -3.91 31.63 -16.32
C ASP A 212 -4.40 30.22 -16.78
N GLY A 213 -4.28 29.84 -18.03
CA GLY A 213 -4.52 28.45 -18.48
C GLY A 213 -5.98 27.98 -18.38
N TRP A 214 -6.94 28.80 -18.87
CA TRP A 214 -8.35 28.39 -18.95
C TRP A 214 -8.56 27.13 -19.81
N ASP A 215 -7.70 26.91 -20.80
CA ASP A 215 -7.69 25.72 -21.67
C ASP A 215 -7.47 24.40 -20.92
N LEU A 216 -6.90 24.46 -19.71
CA LEU A 216 -6.74 23.32 -18.80
C LEU A 216 -7.83 23.30 -17.72
N LEU A 217 -8.06 24.45 -17.07
CA LEU A 217 -9.02 24.55 -15.97
C LEU A 217 -10.47 24.31 -16.44
N GLY A 218 -10.85 24.84 -17.61
CA GLY A 218 -12.21 24.66 -18.12
C GLY A 218 -12.60 23.18 -18.28
N PRO A 219 -11.86 22.37 -19.04
CA PRO A 219 -12.09 20.94 -19.13
C PRO A 219 -12.02 20.19 -17.79
N CYS A 220 -11.13 20.61 -16.85
CA CYS A 220 -11.09 20.08 -15.48
C CYS A 220 -12.46 20.29 -14.80
N LEU A 221 -12.96 21.51 -14.75
CA LEU A 221 -14.24 21.86 -14.13
C LEU A 221 -15.42 21.13 -14.80
N ASP A 222 -15.41 21.03 -16.14
CA ASP A 222 -16.42 20.28 -16.89
C ASP A 222 -16.44 18.79 -16.51
N SER A 223 -15.27 18.20 -16.30
CA SER A 223 -15.13 16.81 -15.85
C SER A 223 -15.70 16.61 -14.44
N LEU A 224 -15.40 17.56 -13.54
CA LEU A 224 -15.91 17.56 -12.17
C LEU A 224 -17.42 17.84 -12.10
N GLY A 225 -17.97 18.55 -13.07
CA GLY A 225 -19.43 18.78 -13.19
C GLY A 225 -20.24 17.49 -13.28
N ARG A 226 -19.64 16.39 -13.77
CA ARG A 226 -20.27 15.06 -13.90
C ARG A 226 -20.11 14.16 -12.69
N THR A 227 -19.53 14.66 -11.58
CA THR A 227 -19.30 13.86 -10.36
C THR A 227 -20.62 13.43 -9.76
N ASP A 228 -20.75 12.14 -9.48
CA ASP A 228 -21.88 11.51 -8.77
C ASP A 228 -21.75 11.77 -7.26
N TRP A 229 -22.13 12.98 -6.85
CA TRP A 229 -22.14 13.45 -5.47
C TRP A 229 -23.14 14.59 -5.32
N PRO A 230 -23.94 14.63 -4.24
CA PRO A 230 -24.91 15.68 -4.05
C PRO A 230 -24.28 17.09 -4.10
N VAL A 231 -24.80 17.97 -4.94
CA VAL A 231 -24.25 19.33 -5.14
C VAL A 231 -24.23 20.11 -3.82
N ALA A 232 -25.24 19.92 -2.97
CA ALA A 232 -25.33 20.58 -1.66
C ALA A 232 -24.23 20.12 -0.67
N GLN A 233 -23.61 18.97 -0.91
CA GLN A 233 -22.54 18.40 -0.06
C GLN A 233 -21.15 18.57 -0.65
N ARG A 234 -21.01 19.27 -1.78
CA ARG A 234 -19.70 19.56 -2.37
C ARG A 234 -19.54 21.03 -2.70
N GLU A 235 -18.34 21.55 -2.55
CA GLU A 235 -17.92 22.84 -3.07
C GLU A 235 -16.62 22.69 -3.86
N ILE A 236 -16.46 23.54 -4.87
CA ILE A 236 -15.21 23.66 -5.62
C ILE A 236 -14.66 25.06 -5.36
N ILE A 237 -13.44 25.12 -4.81
CA ILE A 237 -12.71 26.38 -4.53
C ILE A 237 -11.56 26.47 -5.52
N VAL A 238 -11.66 27.41 -6.47
CA VAL A 238 -10.56 27.73 -7.38
C VAL A 238 -9.73 28.84 -6.77
N VAL A 239 -8.43 28.56 -6.52
CA VAL A 239 -7.50 29.56 -5.99
C VAL A 239 -6.76 30.19 -7.16
N ASP A 240 -7.19 31.41 -7.54
CA ASP A 240 -6.56 32.16 -8.61
C ASP A 240 -5.34 32.93 -8.12
N ASN A 241 -4.16 32.46 -8.49
CA ASN A 241 -2.87 33.04 -8.12
C ASN A 241 -2.47 34.21 -9.03
N GLY A 242 -3.38 35.18 -9.21
CA GLY A 242 -3.13 36.39 -9.94
C GLY A 242 -3.08 36.19 -11.47
N SER A 243 -4.10 35.53 -12.01
CA SER A 243 -4.30 35.42 -13.47
C SER A 243 -4.42 36.81 -14.10
N SER A 244 -3.83 36.96 -15.28
CA SER A 244 -3.85 38.13 -16.13
C SER A 244 -4.43 37.88 -17.52
N ASP A 245 -4.53 36.59 -17.92
CA ASP A 245 -5.13 36.19 -19.17
C ASP A 245 -6.64 36.52 -19.19
N PRO A 246 -7.13 37.34 -20.16
CA PRO A 246 -8.53 37.71 -20.26
C PRO A 246 -9.47 36.51 -20.40
N ALA A 247 -9.05 35.44 -21.09
CA ALA A 247 -9.88 34.23 -21.28
C ALA A 247 -10.05 33.50 -19.94
N CYS A 248 -8.97 33.40 -19.13
CA CYS A 248 -9.03 32.81 -17.80
C CYS A 248 -9.92 33.64 -16.87
N LEU A 249 -9.73 34.97 -16.83
CA LEU A 249 -10.54 35.85 -15.99
C LEU A 249 -12.04 35.80 -16.35
N ALA A 250 -12.37 35.79 -17.64
CA ALA A 250 -13.74 35.67 -18.11
C ALA A 250 -14.34 34.28 -17.80
N GLY A 251 -13.53 33.22 -17.91
CA GLY A 251 -13.93 31.86 -17.55
C GLY A 251 -14.25 31.70 -16.08
N LEU A 252 -13.35 32.20 -15.21
CA LEU A 252 -13.55 32.21 -13.76
C LEU A 252 -14.82 32.99 -13.36
N ALA A 253 -15.00 34.18 -13.92
CA ALA A 253 -16.19 35.01 -13.66
C ALA A 253 -17.49 34.30 -14.06
N ARG A 254 -17.51 33.60 -15.22
CA ARG A 254 -18.69 32.81 -15.65
C ARG A 254 -18.95 31.64 -14.71
N ALA A 255 -17.91 30.90 -14.34
CA ALA A 255 -18.07 29.74 -13.45
C ALA A 255 -18.56 30.14 -12.04
N GLU A 256 -18.07 31.27 -11.51
CA GLU A 256 -18.50 31.82 -10.24
C GLU A 256 -19.95 32.35 -10.30
N ALA A 257 -20.32 33.08 -11.36
CA ALA A 257 -21.68 33.58 -11.57
C ALA A 257 -22.70 32.46 -11.74
N ALA A 258 -22.30 31.32 -12.32
CA ALA A 258 -23.10 30.11 -12.42
C ALA A 258 -23.22 29.33 -11.09
N GLY A 259 -22.51 29.75 -10.04
CA GLY A 259 -22.48 29.05 -8.75
C GLY A 259 -21.76 27.69 -8.77
N SER A 260 -21.03 27.38 -9.85
CA SER A 260 -20.33 26.11 -10.00
C SER A 260 -19.00 26.07 -9.24
N VAL A 261 -18.39 27.21 -8.99
CA VAL A 261 -17.16 27.36 -8.22
C VAL A 261 -17.23 28.59 -7.30
N ARG A 262 -16.39 28.61 -6.29
CA ARG A 262 -16.04 29.77 -5.51
C ARG A 262 -14.61 30.19 -5.85
N VAL A 263 -14.39 31.42 -6.32
CA VAL A 263 -13.06 31.91 -6.69
C VAL A 263 -12.41 32.62 -5.50
N LEU A 264 -11.25 32.13 -5.09
CA LEU A 264 -10.41 32.77 -4.08
C LEU A 264 -9.20 33.46 -4.75
N ARG A 265 -9.21 34.77 -4.80
CA ARG A 265 -8.10 35.56 -5.35
C ARG A 265 -6.90 35.58 -4.39
N ASP A 266 -5.72 35.20 -4.88
CA ASP A 266 -4.46 35.24 -4.14
C ASP A 266 -3.27 35.60 -5.01
N PRO A 267 -3.00 36.92 -5.24
CA PRO A 267 -1.96 37.38 -6.15
C PRO A 267 -0.55 37.31 -5.56
N ARG A 268 -0.37 36.73 -4.38
CA ARG A 268 0.96 36.59 -3.78
C ARG A 268 1.89 35.72 -4.65
N PRO A 269 3.22 35.79 -4.45
CA PRO A 269 4.15 34.93 -5.13
C PRO A 269 3.72 33.46 -5.01
N PHE A 270 3.89 32.69 -6.09
CA PHE A 270 3.45 31.31 -6.15
C PHE A 270 4.07 30.47 -5.02
N ASN A 271 3.22 29.85 -4.26
CA ASN A 271 3.55 28.84 -3.26
C ASN A 271 2.36 27.87 -3.18
N PHE A 272 2.51 26.66 -3.74
CA PHE A 272 1.45 25.65 -3.80
C PHE A 272 0.90 25.35 -2.39
N ALA A 273 1.79 25.17 -1.41
CA ALA A 273 1.42 24.89 -0.04
C ALA A 273 0.58 26.01 0.58
N ALA A 274 1.03 27.28 0.45
CA ALA A 274 0.32 28.43 1.01
C ALA A 274 -1.04 28.67 0.35
N LEU A 275 -1.15 28.50 -0.97
CA LEU A 275 -2.42 28.62 -1.70
C LEU A 275 -3.45 27.58 -1.20
N ASN A 276 -3.02 26.33 -1.10
CA ASN A 276 -3.89 25.25 -0.63
C ASN A 276 -4.24 25.39 0.86
N ASN A 277 -3.31 25.75 1.73
CA ASN A 277 -3.56 26.00 3.15
C ASN A 277 -4.62 27.09 3.34
N ARG A 278 -4.48 28.22 2.62
CA ARG A 278 -5.44 29.31 2.68
C ARG A 278 -6.83 28.87 2.21
N ALA A 279 -6.92 28.11 1.13
CA ALA A 279 -8.20 27.60 0.66
C ALA A 279 -8.81 26.59 1.66
N ALA A 280 -8.00 25.68 2.19
CA ALA A 280 -8.43 24.72 3.19
C ALA A 280 -8.99 25.39 4.47
N SER A 281 -8.41 26.52 4.91
CA SER A 281 -8.91 27.27 6.06
C SER A 281 -10.29 27.91 5.82
N LEU A 282 -10.68 28.13 4.57
CA LEU A 282 -11.97 28.71 4.15
C LEU A 282 -12.96 27.66 3.65
N ALA A 283 -12.51 26.46 3.45
CA ALA A 283 -13.28 25.33 2.99
C ALA A 283 -14.20 24.79 4.10
N ARG A 284 -15.32 24.16 3.73
CA ARG A 284 -16.34 23.65 4.67
C ARG A 284 -16.42 22.13 4.72
N GLY A 285 -15.78 21.45 3.76
CA GLY A 285 -15.82 20.00 3.62
C GLY A 285 -15.12 19.26 4.77
N GLU A 286 -15.67 18.15 5.18
CA GLU A 286 -15.03 17.18 6.07
C GLU A 286 -13.93 16.40 5.34
N LEU A 287 -14.09 16.21 4.03
CA LEU A 287 -13.08 15.72 3.11
C LEU A 287 -12.51 16.89 2.31
N LEU A 288 -11.19 17.03 2.32
CA LEU A 288 -10.44 17.94 1.46
C LEU A 288 -9.87 17.16 0.29
N VAL A 289 -10.07 17.66 -0.92
CA VAL A 289 -9.47 17.12 -2.14
C VAL A 289 -8.63 18.23 -2.77
N PHE A 290 -7.33 18.07 -2.77
CA PHE A 290 -6.39 18.94 -3.48
C PHE A 290 -6.21 18.37 -4.90
N LEU A 291 -6.42 19.22 -5.91
CA LEU A 291 -6.46 18.79 -7.29
C LEU A 291 -5.75 19.80 -8.19
N ASN A 292 -4.90 19.35 -9.09
CA ASN A 292 -4.30 20.21 -10.10
C ASN A 292 -5.34 20.64 -11.15
N ASN A 293 -5.16 21.82 -11.73
CA ASN A 293 -6.06 22.38 -12.74
C ASN A 293 -5.96 21.71 -14.13
N ASP A 294 -4.99 20.82 -14.34
CA ASP A 294 -4.74 20.04 -15.55
C ASP A 294 -5.09 18.56 -15.41
N THR A 295 -6.02 18.25 -14.49
CA THR A 295 -6.54 16.90 -14.29
C THR A 295 -7.95 16.74 -14.87
N LEU A 296 -8.26 15.55 -15.38
CA LEU A 296 -9.58 15.21 -15.91
C LEU A 296 -10.13 13.97 -15.22
N ALA A 297 -11.29 14.11 -14.56
CA ALA A 297 -11.98 12.96 -13.96
C ALA A 297 -12.47 11.99 -15.05
N LEU A 298 -12.09 10.72 -14.94
CA LEU A 298 -12.42 9.65 -15.88
C LEU A 298 -13.78 9.00 -15.60
N ARG A 299 -14.24 9.07 -14.36
CA ARG A 299 -15.44 8.38 -13.87
C ARG A 299 -16.27 9.32 -13.00
N PRO A 300 -17.61 9.24 -13.05
CA PRO A 300 -18.45 10.08 -12.18
C PRO A 300 -18.37 9.70 -10.69
N ASP A 301 -18.10 8.45 -10.34
CA ASP A 301 -18.06 7.91 -8.97
C ASP A 301 -16.71 8.08 -8.27
N TRP A 302 -15.75 8.80 -8.86
CA TRP A 302 -14.40 8.96 -8.35
C TRP A 302 -14.35 9.47 -6.91
N LEU A 303 -15.27 10.37 -6.55
CA LEU A 303 -15.33 10.98 -5.22
C LEU A 303 -15.81 9.97 -4.17
N GLY A 304 -16.76 9.12 -4.54
CA GLY A 304 -17.23 8.00 -3.71
C GLY A 304 -16.08 7.03 -3.42
N VAL A 305 -15.29 6.69 -4.44
CA VAL A 305 -14.13 5.81 -4.27
C VAL A 305 -13.11 6.43 -3.31
N LEU A 306 -12.69 7.68 -3.51
CA LEU A 306 -11.71 8.34 -2.62
C LEU A 306 -12.25 8.49 -1.19
N SER A 307 -13.52 8.84 -1.04
CA SER A 307 -14.18 8.94 0.27
C SER A 307 -14.15 7.62 1.03
N ALA A 308 -14.46 6.50 0.35
CA ALA A 308 -14.45 5.17 0.95
C ALA A 308 -13.08 4.83 1.58
N PHE A 309 -11.99 5.13 0.87
CA PHE A 309 -10.64 4.91 1.40
C PHE A 309 -10.26 5.93 2.49
N ALA A 310 -10.66 7.20 2.36
CA ALA A 310 -10.36 8.23 3.35
C ALA A 310 -11.06 8.00 4.71
N TRP A 311 -12.15 7.23 4.73
CA TRP A 311 -12.87 6.84 5.96
C TRP A 311 -12.34 5.56 6.61
N LEU A 312 -11.39 4.86 6.00
CA LEU A 312 -10.74 3.75 6.67
C LEU A 312 -10.07 4.21 7.98
N PRO A 313 -10.07 3.39 9.04
CA PRO A 313 -9.43 3.73 10.31
C PRO A 313 -7.97 4.13 10.12
N GLY A 314 -7.59 5.30 10.64
CA GLY A 314 -6.23 5.81 10.54
C GLY A 314 -5.78 6.25 9.13
N ALA A 315 -6.69 6.39 8.16
CA ALA A 315 -6.35 6.90 6.84
C ALA A 315 -5.82 8.34 6.90
N GLY A 316 -4.69 8.58 6.25
CA GLY A 316 -4.08 9.87 5.98
C GLY A 316 -4.41 10.36 4.57
N ALA A 317 -3.39 10.62 3.77
CA ALA A 317 -3.55 11.00 2.38
C ALA A 317 -3.96 9.80 1.50
N VAL A 318 -4.95 10.02 0.64
CA VAL A 318 -5.46 9.04 -0.32
C VAL A 318 -5.25 9.59 -1.73
N GLY A 319 -4.52 8.88 -2.57
CA GLY A 319 -4.28 9.26 -3.96
C GLY A 319 -4.66 8.14 -4.91
N PRO A 320 -5.37 8.46 -6.02
CA PRO A 320 -5.72 7.47 -7.02
C PRO A 320 -4.55 7.20 -7.97
N LYS A 321 -4.66 6.11 -8.73
CA LYS A 321 -3.86 5.95 -9.95
C LYS A 321 -4.16 7.11 -10.89
N LEU A 322 -3.08 7.78 -11.32
CA LEU A 322 -3.15 8.79 -12.38
C LEU A 322 -2.58 8.23 -13.67
N LEU A 323 -3.17 8.63 -14.78
CA LEU A 323 -2.69 8.26 -16.11
C LEU A 323 -2.21 9.49 -16.85
N TYR A 324 -1.22 9.33 -17.71
CA TYR A 324 -0.87 10.27 -18.76
C TYR A 324 -1.95 10.33 -19.84
N ALA A 325 -1.87 11.32 -20.71
CA ALA A 325 -2.80 11.48 -21.83
C ALA A 325 -2.81 10.28 -22.81
N ASP A 326 -1.72 9.52 -22.88
CA ASP A 326 -1.60 8.31 -23.69
C ASP A 326 -2.17 7.05 -22.99
N GLY A 327 -2.70 7.18 -21.79
CA GLY A 327 -3.27 6.11 -21.00
C GLY A 327 -2.25 5.29 -20.20
N SER A 328 -0.96 5.60 -20.26
CA SER A 328 0.04 4.95 -19.41
C SER A 328 0.00 5.50 -17.97
N VAL A 329 0.49 4.70 -17.03
CA VAL A 329 0.53 5.07 -15.60
C VAL A 329 1.49 6.22 -15.37
N GLN A 330 1.02 7.30 -14.77
CA GLN A 330 1.82 8.41 -14.29
C GLN A 330 2.14 8.29 -12.80
N HIS A 331 1.16 7.88 -12.00
CA HIS A 331 1.29 7.73 -10.55
C HIS A 331 0.62 6.45 -10.07
N ALA A 332 1.37 5.68 -9.29
CA ALA A 332 0.89 4.51 -8.56
C ALA A 332 1.60 4.37 -7.21
N GLY A 333 1.65 5.48 -6.46
CA GLY A 333 2.34 5.60 -5.18
C GLY A 333 3.75 6.21 -5.29
N LEU A 334 4.28 6.61 -4.15
CA LEU A 334 5.63 7.17 -3.98
C LEU A 334 6.45 6.28 -3.04
N VAL A 335 7.73 6.09 -3.39
CA VAL A 335 8.74 5.44 -2.56
C VAL A 335 9.80 6.47 -2.19
N PHE A 336 10.15 6.53 -0.91
CA PHE A 336 11.20 7.41 -0.40
C PHE A 336 12.56 6.71 -0.42
N GLY A 337 13.62 7.48 -0.66
CA GLY A 337 15.00 7.02 -0.65
C GLY A 337 15.54 6.57 -2.01
N LEU A 338 14.70 6.34 -3.03
CA LEU A 338 15.17 6.00 -4.37
C LEU A 338 16.05 7.12 -4.94
N ASN A 339 17.33 6.81 -5.22
CA ASN A 339 18.34 7.80 -5.62
C ASN A 339 18.40 9.02 -4.67
N GLY A 340 18.14 8.81 -3.36
CA GLY A 340 18.08 9.86 -2.36
C GLY A 340 16.87 10.81 -2.48
N ARG A 341 15.85 10.42 -3.25
CA ARG A 341 14.63 11.21 -3.53
C ARG A 341 13.38 10.42 -3.16
N ALA A 342 12.23 11.10 -3.14
CA ALA A 342 10.93 10.44 -3.22
C ALA A 342 10.52 10.37 -4.70
N VAL A 343 10.16 9.18 -5.17
CA VAL A 343 9.99 8.90 -6.60
C VAL A 343 8.66 8.18 -6.85
N HIS A 344 7.96 8.59 -7.90
CA HIS A 344 6.81 7.85 -8.42
C HIS A 344 7.24 6.47 -8.91
N VAL A 345 6.48 5.45 -8.57
CA VAL A 345 6.75 4.07 -9.00
C VAL A 345 5.74 3.60 -10.03
N HIS A 346 6.11 2.57 -10.78
CA HIS A 346 5.29 1.98 -11.86
C HIS A 346 4.99 2.91 -13.04
N VAL A 347 5.70 4.02 -13.18
CA VAL A 347 5.52 5.01 -14.25
C VAL A 347 5.74 4.38 -15.63
N GLY A 348 4.90 4.73 -16.60
CA GLY A 348 4.97 4.25 -17.99
C GLY A 348 4.38 2.86 -18.21
N LEU A 349 3.88 2.17 -17.19
CA LEU A 349 3.17 0.91 -17.40
C LEU A 349 1.82 1.14 -18.09
N PRO A 350 1.29 0.16 -18.86
CA PRO A 350 -0.12 0.16 -19.23
C PRO A 350 -1.03 0.31 -18.00
N SER A 351 -2.20 0.93 -18.15
CA SER A 351 -3.13 1.20 -17.02
C SER A 351 -3.55 -0.06 -16.25
N ASP A 352 -3.59 -1.22 -16.93
CA ASP A 352 -3.89 -2.55 -16.38
C ASP A 352 -2.63 -3.36 -16.03
N GLY A 353 -1.44 -2.81 -16.28
CA GLY A 353 -0.16 -3.44 -15.97
C GLY A 353 0.03 -3.67 -14.48
N GLY A 354 0.28 -4.91 -14.07
CA GLY A 354 0.38 -5.30 -12.66
C GLY A 354 1.57 -4.70 -11.91
N GLY A 355 2.64 -4.35 -12.60
CA GLY A 355 3.89 -3.92 -11.95
C GLY A 355 4.52 -4.98 -11.06
N TYR A 356 5.30 -4.54 -10.07
CA TYR A 356 5.95 -5.46 -9.14
C TYR A 356 4.89 -6.22 -8.32
N GLN A 357 4.86 -7.54 -8.48
CA GLN A 357 3.94 -8.44 -7.77
C GLN A 357 2.45 -8.03 -7.79
N GLY A 358 2.04 -7.23 -8.78
CA GLY A 358 0.67 -6.75 -8.92
C GLY A 358 0.33 -5.51 -8.10
N LEU A 359 1.31 -4.85 -7.48
CA LEU A 359 1.08 -3.66 -6.67
C LEU A 359 0.47 -2.50 -7.46
N ALA A 360 0.82 -2.32 -8.74
CA ALA A 360 0.23 -1.25 -9.57
C ALA A 360 -1.28 -1.41 -9.81
N THR A 361 -1.83 -2.61 -9.64
CA THR A 361 -3.27 -2.89 -9.80
C THR A 361 -3.97 -3.27 -8.49
N THR A 362 -3.32 -3.01 -7.37
CA THR A 362 -3.86 -3.33 -6.04
C THR A 362 -3.79 -2.09 -5.16
N SER A 363 -4.92 -1.69 -4.57
CA SER A 363 -4.94 -0.60 -3.58
C SER A 363 -4.24 -1.06 -2.31
N HIS A 364 -3.32 -0.25 -1.81
CA HIS A 364 -2.47 -0.59 -0.66
C HIS A 364 -1.90 0.65 0.02
N GLU A 365 -1.24 0.44 1.16
CA GLU A 365 -0.53 1.50 1.87
C GLU A 365 0.76 1.87 1.13
N VAL A 366 1.04 3.17 1.07
CA VAL A 366 2.24 3.74 0.44
C VAL A 366 2.83 4.83 1.31
N SER A 367 4.09 5.15 1.11
CA SER A 367 4.72 6.23 1.87
C SER A 367 4.25 7.62 1.44
N GLY A 368 3.76 7.77 0.21
CA GLY A 368 3.17 9.02 -0.24
C GLY A 368 2.35 8.89 -1.51
N VAL A 369 1.53 9.92 -1.73
CA VAL A 369 0.72 10.12 -2.94
C VAL A 369 0.92 11.54 -3.45
N THR A 370 0.65 11.78 -4.75
CA THR A 370 0.91 13.06 -5.39
C THR A 370 -0.17 14.11 -5.12
N GLY A 371 0.25 15.36 -4.96
CA GLY A 371 -0.64 16.52 -4.86
C GLY A 371 -1.43 16.82 -6.12
N ALA A 372 -1.16 16.14 -7.24
CA ALA A 372 -1.97 16.27 -8.44
C ALA A 372 -3.43 15.82 -8.24
N CYS A 373 -3.64 14.81 -7.38
CA CYS A 373 -4.95 14.44 -6.81
C CYS A 373 -4.73 13.77 -5.45
N LEU A 374 -5.02 14.47 -4.37
CA LEU A 374 -4.81 14.03 -3.01
C LEU A 374 -6.04 14.34 -2.17
N ALA A 375 -6.66 13.31 -1.59
CA ALA A 375 -7.80 13.44 -0.70
C ALA A 375 -7.44 13.03 0.72
N LEU A 376 -7.93 13.76 1.72
CA LEU A 376 -7.81 13.35 3.12
C LEU A 376 -8.90 14.03 3.98
N ARG A 377 -9.20 13.43 5.12
CA ARG A 377 -10.10 14.06 6.09
C ARG A 377 -9.48 15.35 6.62
N ARG A 378 -10.31 16.40 6.76
CA ARG A 378 -9.89 17.68 7.35
C ARG A 378 -9.15 17.49 8.67
N ALA A 379 -9.65 16.65 9.57
CA ALA A 379 -9.01 16.37 10.85
C ALA A 379 -7.57 15.84 10.71
N ALA A 380 -7.30 15.02 9.71
CA ALA A 380 -5.94 14.53 9.44
C ALA A 380 -5.03 15.66 8.90
N PHE A 381 -5.56 16.52 8.01
CA PHE A 381 -4.85 17.67 7.49
C PHE A 381 -4.47 18.66 8.61
N GLU A 382 -5.42 18.98 9.48
CA GLU A 382 -5.22 19.89 10.61
C GLU A 382 -4.28 19.30 11.68
N ALA A 383 -4.30 17.98 11.90
CA ALA A 383 -3.44 17.30 12.86
C ALA A 383 -1.93 17.44 12.56
N VAL A 384 -1.58 17.72 11.30
CA VAL A 384 -0.19 17.97 10.86
C VAL A 384 0.08 19.45 10.54
N GLY A 385 -0.92 20.32 10.69
CA GLY A 385 -0.80 21.75 10.43
C GLY A 385 -0.85 22.12 8.95
N GLY A 386 -1.38 21.23 8.09
CA GLY A 386 -1.50 21.43 6.65
C GLY A 386 -0.20 21.19 5.88
N PHE A 387 -0.11 21.74 4.67
CA PHE A 387 1.11 21.68 3.87
C PHE A 387 2.22 22.55 4.49
N ASN A 388 3.45 22.08 4.44
CA ASN A 388 4.61 22.87 4.86
C ASN A 388 4.94 23.91 3.79
N GLU A 389 4.70 25.20 4.10
CA GLU A 389 4.90 26.33 3.18
C GLU A 389 6.38 26.60 2.83
N GLY A 390 7.31 25.94 3.53
CA GLY A 390 8.72 25.90 3.16
C GLY A 390 8.98 25.12 1.86
N PHE A 391 8.00 24.41 1.31
CA PHE A 391 8.08 23.66 0.05
C PHE A 391 7.12 24.25 -0.98
N PRO A 392 7.48 25.35 -1.64
CA PRO A 392 6.55 26.13 -2.46
C PRO A 392 6.19 25.47 -3.79
N VAL A 393 7.00 24.55 -4.33
CA VAL A 393 6.83 24.03 -5.70
C VAL A 393 6.82 22.51 -5.77
N ALA A 394 7.82 21.86 -5.19
CA ALA A 394 7.98 20.42 -5.18
C ALA A 394 8.00 19.90 -3.74
N TYR A 395 7.86 18.58 -3.57
CA TYR A 395 7.95 17.91 -2.26
C TYR A 395 6.90 18.32 -1.21
N ASN A 396 5.99 19.26 -1.51
CA ASN A 396 4.95 19.68 -0.57
C ASN A 396 3.99 18.52 -0.20
N ASP A 397 3.57 17.73 -1.17
CA ASP A 397 2.76 16.53 -1.01
C ASP A 397 3.52 15.40 -0.30
N MET A 398 4.78 15.21 -0.65
CA MET A 398 5.65 14.20 -0.03
C MET A 398 5.90 14.51 1.44
N VAL A 399 6.16 15.78 1.78
CA VAL A 399 6.35 16.21 3.18
C VAL A 399 5.05 16.07 3.96
N LEU A 400 3.90 16.47 3.39
CA LEU A 400 2.59 16.23 4.01
C LEU A 400 2.36 14.76 4.32
N CYS A 401 2.63 13.86 3.35
CA CYS A 401 2.51 12.43 3.55
C CYS A 401 3.45 11.90 4.64
N ALA A 402 4.69 12.38 4.69
CA ALA A 402 5.67 12.00 5.72
C ALA A 402 5.25 12.50 7.11
N ASP A 403 4.72 13.71 7.22
CA ASP A 403 4.20 14.27 8.47
C ASP A 403 2.98 13.48 8.97
N LEU A 404 2.08 13.07 8.07
CA LEU A 404 0.94 12.20 8.38
C LEU A 404 1.43 10.85 8.93
N MET A 405 2.40 10.20 8.29
CA MET A 405 2.97 8.95 8.76
C MET A 405 3.61 9.09 10.15
N LYS A 406 4.34 10.18 10.39
CA LYS A 406 4.94 10.49 11.70
C LYS A 406 3.90 10.65 12.80
N LYS A 407 2.67 11.06 12.45
CA LYS A 407 1.51 11.14 13.36
C LYS A 407 0.74 9.83 13.49
N GLY A 408 1.18 8.76 12.81
CA GLY A 408 0.54 7.44 12.84
C GLY A 408 -0.60 7.25 11.84
N TYR A 409 -0.81 8.19 10.91
CA TYR A 409 -1.73 8.01 9.79
C TYR A 409 -1.11 7.13 8.71
N ARG A 410 -1.95 6.54 7.86
CA ARG A 410 -1.58 5.66 6.76
C ARG A 410 -1.94 6.30 5.43
N ASN A 411 -0.97 6.52 4.56
CA ASN A 411 -1.24 7.01 3.21
C ASN A 411 -1.62 5.84 2.31
N LEU A 412 -2.61 6.05 1.45
CA LEU A 412 -3.26 4.99 0.68
C LEU A 412 -3.21 5.29 -0.81
N TYR A 413 -2.72 4.35 -1.57
CA TYR A 413 -2.84 4.33 -3.02
C TYR A 413 -4.10 3.58 -3.43
N VAL A 414 -4.91 4.18 -4.29
CA VAL A 414 -6.14 3.61 -4.86
C VAL A 414 -5.85 3.19 -6.30
N ALA A 415 -5.91 1.89 -6.57
CA ALA A 415 -5.45 1.33 -7.84
C ALA A 415 -6.40 1.60 -9.04
N GLU A 416 -7.61 2.10 -8.80
CA GLU A 416 -8.51 2.52 -9.86
C GLU A 416 -7.97 3.78 -10.57
N PRO A 417 -7.93 3.80 -11.91
CA PRO A 417 -7.58 4.99 -12.66
C PRO A 417 -8.74 5.97 -12.62
N LEU A 418 -8.63 7.00 -11.77
CA LEU A 418 -9.72 7.97 -11.57
C LEU A 418 -9.52 9.26 -12.36
N PHE A 419 -8.27 9.61 -12.70
CA PHE A 419 -7.95 10.84 -13.40
C PHE A 419 -6.88 10.63 -14.48
N LEU A 420 -7.01 11.40 -15.58
CA LEU A 420 -5.89 11.80 -16.41
C LEU A 420 -5.22 13.02 -15.80
N HIS A 421 -3.91 13.12 -15.87
CA HIS A 421 -3.14 14.31 -15.51
C HIS A 421 -2.30 14.73 -16.71
N LEU A 422 -2.67 15.87 -17.31
CA LEU A 422 -2.13 16.37 -18.57
C LEU A 422 -0.76 17.08 -18.38
N GLU A 423 0.05 16.58 -17.46
CA GLU A 423 1.33 17.15 -17.00
C GLU A 423 2.15 17.81 -18.13
N SER A 424 2.90 18.86 -17.76
CA SER A 424 3.89 19.58 -18.57
C SER A 424 3.41 20.76 -19.42
N ARG A 425 2.12 21.04 -19.52
CA ARG A 425 1.68 22.22 -20.27
C ARG A 425 1.88 23.54 -19.51
N THR A 426 1.79 23.49 -18.17
CA THR A 426 1.90 24.68 -17.30
C THR A 426 3.30 24.94 -16.74
N ARG A 427 4.15 23.91 -16.66
CA ARG A 427 5.46 24.00 -15.98
C ARG A 427 6.64 24.35 -16.90
N GLY A 428 6.44 24.50 -18.23
CA GLY A 428 7.49 24.90 -19.18
C GLY A 428 8.58 23.82 -19.38
N ASN A 429 9.50 24.11 -20.30
CA ASN A 429 10.52 23.18 -20.80
C ASN A 429 11.34 22.50 -19.71
N LEU A 430 11.58 21.21 -19.86
CA LEU A 430 12.34 20.32 -18.96
C LEU A 430 13.81 20.75 -18.71
N ASP A 431 14.36 21.63 -19.56
CA ASP A 431 15.78 22.02 -19.56
C ASP A 431 16.09 23.34 -18.81
N ASN A 432 15.29 23.72 -17.79
CA ASN A 432 15.63 24.91 -17.01
C ASN A 432 16.54 24.54 -15.80
N PRO A 433 17.83 24.92 -15.80
CA PRO A 433 18.78 24.63 -14.73
C PRO A 433 18.36 25.17 -13.35
N GLU A 434 17.61 26.28 -13.31
CA GLU A 434 17.11 26.85 -12.06
C GLU A 434 16.01 25.99 -11.45
N LYS A 435 15.15 25.41 -12.30
CA LYS A 435 14.13 24.44 -11.85
C LYS A 435 14.76 23.21 -11.24
N HIS A 436 15.75 22.63 -11.92
CA HIS A 436 16.47 21.45 -11.41
C HIS A 436 17.20 21.73 -10.10
N ARG A 437 17.82 22.90 -9.97
CA ARG A 437 18.49 23.31 -8.72
C ARG A 437 17.49 23.44 -7.59
N ARG A 438 16.38 24.12 -7.81
CA ARG A 438 15.31 24.26 -6.80
C ARG A 438 14.74 22.91 -6.38
N GLU A 439 14.43 22.01 -7.32
CA GLU A 439 13.94 20.67 -7.01
C GLU A 439 14.96 19.86 -6.20
N ALA A 440 16.25 19.98 -6.52
CA ALA A 440 17.32 19.33 -5.75
C ALA A 440 17.44 19.91 -4.33
N ASP A 441 17.29 21.23 -4.17
CA ASP A 441 17.31 21.88 -2.87
C ASP A 441 16.08 21.49 -2.02
N GLU A 442 14.90 21.41 -2.62
CA GLU A 442 13.68 20.95 -1.92
C GLU A 442 13.80 19.48 -1.54
N ALA A 443 14.36 18.62 -2.42
CA ALA A 443 14.65 17.22 -2.12
C ALA A 443 15.61 17.07 -0.92
N ALA A 444 16.70 17.85 -0.91
CA ALA A 444 17.67 17.83 0.18
C ALA A 444 17.04 18.25 1.52
N ARG A 445 16.21 19.28 1.51
CA ARG A 445 15.47 19.74 2.71
C ARG A 445 14.46 18.71 3.17
N ALA A 446 13.69 18.10 2.28
CA ALA A 446 12.74 17.04 2.62
C ALA A 446 13.44 15.84 3.26
N ARG A 447 14.59 15.41 2.71
CA ARG A 447 15.42 14.36 3.30
C ARG A 447 15.98 14.74 4.67
N ALA A 448 16.39 15.99 4.87
CA ALA A 448 16.86 16.47 6.16
C ALA A 448 15.74 16.51 7.22
N LEU A 449 14.50 16.76 6.79
CA LEU A 449 13.32 16.81 7.67
C LEU A 449 12.84 15.39 8.07
N HIS A 450 12.98 14.40 7.18
CA HIS A 450 12.53 13.02 7.38
C HIS A 450 13.63 11.98 7.07
N PRO A 451 14.82 12.06 7.70
CA PRO A 451 15.97 11.24 7.34
C PRO A 451 15.69 9.74 7.44
N ASP A 452 14.96 9.31 8.47
CA ASP A 452 14.64 7.89 8.70
C ASP A 452 13.79 7.30 7.56
N LEU A 453 12.81 8.06 7.07
CA LEU A 453 11.95 7.63 5.98
C LEU A 453 12.72 7.50 4.65
N PHE A 454 13.66 8.41 4.39
CA PHE A 454 14.52 8.31 3.20
C PHE A 454 15.57 7.20 3.31
N ALA A 455 15.97 6.82 4.52
CA ALA A 455 16.87 5.70 4.75
C ALA A 455 16.17 4.35 4.67
N ALA A 456 14.94 4.26 5.19
CA ALA A 456 14.18 3.02 5.30
C ALA A 456 12.67 3.28 5.16
N ASP A 457 12.20 3.31 3.92
CA ASP A 457 10.76 3.39 3.61
C ASP A 457 10.03 2.13 4.10
N PRO A 458 9.03 2.23 5.00
CA PRO A 458 8.34 1.07 5.57
C PRO A 458 7.49 0.30 4.56
N HIS A 459 7.16 0.91 3.43
CA HIS A 459 6.39 0.31 2.34
C HIS A 459 7.27 -0.20 1.19
N TYR A 460 8.62 -0.18 1.38
CA TYR A 460 9.58 -0.63 0.38
C TYR A 460 10.61 -1.58 0.99
N SER A 461 10.60 -2.85 0.54
CA SER A 461 11.42 -3.90 1.14
C SER A 461 12.92 -3.57 1.16
N PRO A 462 13.64 -3.84 2.28
CA PRO A 462 15.08 -3.67 2.33
C PRO A 462 15.86 -4.68 1.45
N ASN A 463 15.19 -5.64 0.82
CA ASN A 463 15.76 -6.52 -0.19
C ASN A 463 15.75 -5.92 -1.60
N LEU A 464 15.14 -4.74 -1.78
CA LEU A 464 15.10 -4.01 -3.03
C LEU A 464 16.10 -2.87 -3.07
N SER A 465 16.67 -2.58 -4.24
CA SER A 465 17.64 -1.50 -4.45
C SER A 465 16.99 -0.12 -4.28
N LEU A 466 17.79 0.84 -3.86
CA LEU A 466 17.45 2.26 -3.91
C LEU A 466 17.95 2.96 -5.19
N ASP A 467 18.68 2.26 -6.07
CA ASP A 467 19.15 2.81 -7.35
C ASP A 467 18.12 2.70 -8.46
N ALA A 468 17.29 1.64 -8.40
CA ALA A 468 16.20 1.42 -9.34
C ALA A 468 15.01 0.77 -8.63
N PRO A 469 13.76 1.18 -8.93
CA PRO A 469 12.58 0.66 -8.26
C PRO A 469 12.37 -0.84 -8.56
N TYR A 470 12.08 -1.59 -7.51
CA TYR A 470 11.74 -3.02 -7.55
C TYR A 470 12.80 -3.95 -8.16
N VAL A 471 14.05 -3.52 -8.18
CA VAL A 471 15.20 -4.36 -8.51
C VAL A 471 15.79 -4.92 -7.22
N PRO A 472 16.16 -6.22 -7.16
CA PRO A 472 16.83 -6.77 -5.99
C PRO A 472 18.11 -6.01 -5.62
N ALA A 473 18.29 -5.72 -4.35
CA ALA A 473 19.54 -5.14 -3.83
C ALA A 473 20.63 -6.21 -3.70
N VAL A 474 21.85 -5.90 -4.15
CA VAL A 474 22.99 -6.80 -4.04
C VAL A 474 24.19 -6.00 -3.52
N PRO A 475 24.59 -6.18 -2.24
CA PRO A 475 23.94 -7.01 -1.21
C PRO A 475 22.59 -6.44 -0.74
N PRO A 476 21.73 -7.25 -0.10
CA PRO A 476 20.49 -6.75 0.52
C PRO A 476 20.80 -5.70 1.58
N ARG A 477 20.00 -4.64 1.69
CA ARG A 477 20.17 -3.54 2.66
C ARG A 477 19.82 -3.93 4.10
N ARG A 478 19.27 -5.12 4.31
CA ARG A 478 18.95 -5.68 5.63
C ARG A 478 20.16 -6.37 6.26
N ARG A 479 20.14 -6.49 7.60
CA ARG A 479 21.12 -7.31 8.32
C ARG A 479 20.89 -8.80 8.04
N PRO A 480 21.96 -9.61 7.92
CA PRO A 480 21.84 -11.06 7.92
C PRO A 480 21.16 -11.58 9.21
N PRO A 481 20.43 -12.71 9.14
CA PRO A 481 19.74 -13.25 10.32
C PRO A 481 20.64 -13.59 11.51
N TRP A 482 21.89 -13.94 11.24
CA TRP A 482 22.88 -14.28 12.27
C TRP A 482 23.48 -13.05 12.95
N ASP A 483 23.34 -11.86 12.39
CA ASP A 483 23.81 -10.59 12.99
C ASP A 483 22.76 -9.97 13.94
N LEU A 484 21.58 -10.57 14.07
CA LEU A 484 20.52 -10.13 14.98
C LEU A 484 20.90 -10.38 16.46
N ALA A 485 21.99 -11.09 16.74
CA ALA A 485 22.47 -11.42 18.08
C ALA A 485 23.43 -10.36 18.67
N GLY A 486 23.09 -9.06 18.59
CA GLY A 486 23.56 -8.13 19.60
C GLY A 486 24.85 -7.35 19.38
N ASN A 487 25.42 -7.26 18.19
CA ASN A 487 26.48 -6.27 17.92
C ASN A 487 25.89 -5.01 17.25
N PRO A 488 26.15 -3.79 17.78
CA PRO A 488 25.79 -2.57 17.07
C PRO A 488 26.52 -2.50 15.74
N SER A 489 25.83 -2.06 14.69
CA SER A 489 26.42 -1.87 13.37
C SER A 489 27.63 -0.95 13.44
N PRO A 490 28.69 -1.17 12.64
CA PRO A 490 29.64 -0.12 12.35
C PRO A 490 28.91 1.06 11.70
N PRO A 491 29.32 2.30 11.98
CA PRO A 491 28.76 3.46 11.29
C PRO A 491 28.95 3.29 9.78
N ALA A 492 27.92 3.68 9.02
CA ALA A 492 28.03 3.77 7.56
C ALA A 492 29.02 4.91 7.25
N ASP A 493 30.13 4.58 6.57
CA ASP A 493 31.04 5.54 5.96
C ASP A 493 30.37 6.24 4.76
#